data_198f97c3c1eaf6a164adf484b39ca12e
#
_entry.id   198f97c3c1eaf6a164adf484b39ca12e
#
_cell.length_a   1.000
_cell.length_b   1.000
_cell.length_c   1.000
_cell.angle_alpha   90.00
_cell.angle_beta   90.00
_cell.angle_gamma   90.00
#
_symmetry.space_group_name_H-M   'P 1'
#
loop_
_entity.id
_entity.type
_entity.pdbx_description
1 polymer ?
#
loop_
_entity_poly.entity_id
_entity_poly.type
_entity_poly.pdbx_seq_one_letter_code
_entity_poly.pdbx_strand_id
1 'polypeptide(L)'
;EAQLVESFLINQISVQTMIATKAARVVRAAQGRTVADFGMRRMDGTDATMKGARAMYIAGVEATSNVEAGRVYGIPVTGTMAHSYIEAHEDEGAAFRAFAGLYPGPTVLVDTYDTLRGVRRVIDLVQTESLQIGARRLDSGDLSALAKGARGLLDDAGLVGAALLAEASL
;
A
#
# COMPACT_ATOMS: atom_id res chain seq x y z
N GLU A 1 13.61 -36.25 23.05
CA GLU A 1 12.98 -35.03 23.64
C GLU A 1 13.39 -33.77 22.86
N ALA A 2 14.68 -33.56 22.55
CA ALA A 2 15.16 -32.37 21.84
C ALA A 2 14.48 -32.17 20.46
N GLN A 3 14.27 -33.22 19.68
CA GLN A 3 13.64 -33.15 18.36
C GLN A 3 12.18 -32.69 18.38
N LEU A 4 11.43 -33.01 19.45
CA LEU A 4 10.05 -32.55 19.63
C LEU A 4 9.99 -31.05 19.90
N VAL A 5 10.91 -30.58 20.74
CA VAL A 5 11.02 -29.16 21.12
C VAL A 5 11.57 -28.33 19.96
N GLU A 6 12.56 -28.85 19.23
CA GLU A 6 13.18 -28.18 18.07
C GLU A 6 12.16 -27.78 17.02
N SER A 7 11.36 -28.73 16.53
CA SER A 7 10.36 -28.45 15.48
C SER A 7 9.36 -27.38 15.92
N PHE A 8 8.92 -27.45 17.18
CA PHE A 8 8.00 -26.44 17.71
C PHE A 8 8.63 -25.04 17.78
N LEU A 9 9.84 -24.94 18.35
CA LEU A 9 10.54 -23.66 18.50
C LEU A 9 10.87 -23.03 17.15
N ILE A 10 11.42 -23.81 16.22
CA ILE A 10 11.77 -23.32 14.88
C ILE A 10 10.53 -22.84 14.14
N ASN A 11 9.42 -23.58 14.21
CA ASN A 11 8.17 -23.16 13.59
C ASN A 11 7.67 -21.80 14.12
N GLN A 12 7.80 -21.53 15.42
CA GLN A 12 7.37 -20.25 15.99
C GLN A 12 8.31 -19.09 15.64
N ILE A 13 9.59 -19.34 15.39
CA ILE A 13 10.60 -18.29 15.23
C ILE A 13 10.88 -18.00 13.73
N SER A 14 11.05 -19.04 12.91
CA SER A 14 11.64 -18.92 11.57
C SER A 14 10.84 -18.00 10.63
N VAL A 15 9.54 -18.21 10.49
CA VAL A 15 8.70 -17.43 9.57
C VAL A 15 8.67 -15.97 9.97
N GLN A 16 8.47 -15.69 11.26
CA GLN A 16 8.41 -14.31 11.76
C GLN A 16 9.77 -13.60 11.58
N THR A 17 10.88 -14.29 11.87
CA THR A 17 12.23 -13.75 11.65
C THR A 17 12.52 -13.45 10.19
N MET A 18 12.12 -14.34 9.29
CA MET A 18 12.28 -14.15 7.84
C MET A 18 11.50 -12.93 7.36
N ILE A 19 10.24 -12.81 7.76
CA ILE A 19 9.37 -11.67 7.42
C ILE A 19 9.95 -10.38 7.99
N ALA A 20 10.31 -10.33 9.26
CA ALA A 20 10.91 -9.16 9.89
C ALA A 20 12.22 -8.74 9.21
N THR A 21 13.07 -9.71 8.82
CA THR A 21 14.33 -9.44 8.13
C THR A 21 14.10 -8.80 6.75
N LYS A 22 13.14 -9.33 5.98
CA LYS A 22 12.75 -8.73 4.70
C LYS A 22 12.19 -7.33 4.89
N ALA A 23 11.27 -7.15 5.82
CA ALA A 23 10.67 -5.86 6.14
C ALA A 23 11.72 -4.82 6.57
N ALA A 24 12.65 -5.18 7.44
CA ALA A 24 13.75 -4.30 7.85
C ALA A 24 14.61 -3.82 6.67
N ARG A 25 14.85 -4.69 5.68
CA ARG A 25 15.57 -4.31 4.46
C ARG A 25 14.78 -3.31 3.62
N VAL A 26 13.46 -3.48 3.52
CA VAL A 26 12.58 -2.54 2.79
C VAL A 26 12.53 -1.19 3.51
N VAL A 27 12.31 -1.19 4.83
CA VAL A 27 12.30 0.02 5.66
C VAL A 27 13.63 0.78 5.52
N ARG A 28 14.76 0.07 5.58
CA ARG A 28 16.07 0.68 5.35
C ARG A 28 16.21 1.29 3.95
N ALA A 29 15.71 0.58 2.92
CA ALA A 29 15.75 1.08 1.54
C ALA A 29 14.81 2.28 1.32
N ALA A 30 13.74 2.38 2.08
CA ALA A 30 12.79 3.49 2.02
C ALA A 30 13.37 4.83 2.50
N GLN A 31 14.52 4.83 3.20
CA GLN A 31 15.24 6.04 3.62
C GLN A 31 14.34 7.07 4.32
N GLY A 32 13.56 6.62 5.31
CA GLY A 32 12.64 7.46 6.08
C GLY A 32 11.28 7.74 5.43
N ARG A 33 11.01 7.14 4.27
CA ARG A 33 9.65 7.16 3.70
C ARG A 33 8.78 6.12 4.39
N THR A 34 7.51 6.44 4.57
CA THR A 34 6.53 5.52 5.17
C THR A 34 6.41 4.22 4.36
N VAL A 35 6.45 3.10 5.07
CA VAL A 35 6.21 1.77 4.52
C VAL A 35 4.97 1.18 5.17
N ALA A 36 4.04 0.66 4.37
CA ALA A 36 2.83 0.00 4.83
C ALA A 36 2.73 -1.43 4.30
N ASP A 37 2.15 -2.32 5.12
CA ASP A 37 1.91 -3.72 4.77
C ASP A 37 0.56 -3.93 4.08
N PHE A 38 0.58 -4.45 2.85
CA PHE A 38 -0.58 -4.90 2.09
C PHE A 38 -0.51 -6.41 1.76
N GLY A 39 0.33 -7.16 2.47
CA GLY A 39 0.64 -8.56 2.18
C GLY A 39 -0.38 -9.59 2.66
N MET A 40 -1.46 -9.19 3.35
CA MET A 40 -2.43 -10.11 3.96
C MET A 40 -2.87 -11.25 3.01
N ARG A 41 -3.27 -10.93 1.80
CA ARG A 41 -3.79 -11.91 0.81
C ARG A 41 -2.73 -12.87 0.25
N ARG A 42 -1.46 -12.66 0.57
CA ARG A 42 -0.31 -13.43 0.07
C ARG A 42 0.35 -14.31 1.13
N MET A 43 -0.23 -14.34 2.34
CA MET A 43 0.26 -15.11 3.48
C MET A 43 -0.39 -16.51 3.55
N ASP A 44 0.30 -17.44 4.20
CA ASP A 44 -0.10 -18.82 4.36
C ASP A 44 -1.12 -19.02 5.50
N GLY A 45 -2.30 -18.48 5.35
CA GLY A 45 -3.40 -18.57 6.30
C GLY A 45 -3.45 -17.43 7.33
N THR A 46 -4.55 -17.40 8.08
CA THR A 46 -4.88 -16.28 8.98
C THR A 46 -3.88 -16.08 10.12
N ASP A 47 -3.35 -17.16 10.70
CA ASP A 47 -2.37 -17.08 11.78
C ASP A 47 -1.03 -16.50 11.29
N ALA A 48 -0.56 -16.96 10.13
CA ALA A 48 0.64 -16.41 9.49
C ALA A 48 0.46 -14.91 9.15
N THR A 49 -0.73 -14.53 8.70
CA THR A 49 -1.09 -13.15 8.39
C THR A 49 -0.99 -12.24 9.62
N MET A 50 -1.52 -12.68 10.75
CA MET A 50 -1.48 -11.94 12.02
C MET A 50 -0.03 -11.79 12.52
N LYS A 51 0.70 -12.89 12.61
CA LYS A 51 2.10 -12.91 13.05
C LYS A 51 3.01 -12.14 12.09
N GLY A 52 2.74 -12.21 10.79
CA GLY A 52 3.46 -11.49 9.75
C GLY A 52 3.32 -9.98 9.87
N ALA A 53 2.09 -9.47 10.02
CA ALA A 53 1.84 -8.05 10.23
C ALA A 53 2.58 -7.52 11.48
N ARG A 54 2.53 -8.27 12.58
CA ARG A 54 3.26 -7.94 13.80
C ARG A 54 4.78 -7.93 13.59
N ALA A 55 5.32 -8.93 12.89
CA ALA A 55 6.74 -9.03 12.61
C ALA A 55 7.23 -7.86 11.72
N MET A 56 6.45 -7.47 10.73
CA MET A 56 6.72 -6.30 9.89
C MET A 56 6.68 -4.99 10.69
N TYR A 57 5.69 -4.83 11.57
CA TYR A 57 5.59 -3.66 12.43
C TYR A 57 6.79 -3.52 13.38
N ILE A 58 7.24 -4.61 14.02
CA ILE A 58 8.46 -4.64 14.84
C ILE A 58 9.71 -4.23 14.02
N ALA A 59 9.74 -4.57 12.74
CA ALA A 59 10.83 -4.22 11.83
C ALA A 59 10.78 -2.79 11.28
N GLY A 60 9.77 -1.99 11.67
CA GLY A 60 9.65 -0.58 11.31
C GLY A 60 8.66 -0.27 10.18
N VAL A 61 7.84 -1.23 9.76
CA VAL A 61 6.68 -0.96 8.90
C VAL A 61 5.63 -0.22 9.74
N GLU A 62 5.12 0.90 9.25
CA GLU A 62 4.35 1.85 10.07
C GLU A 62 2.86 1.53 10.14
N ALA A 63 2.31 0.82 9.17
CA ALA A 63 0.88 0.52 9.09
C ALA A 63 0.63 -0.82 8.37
N THR A 64 -0.57 -1.38 8.55
CA THR A 64 -1.02 -2.59 7.87
C THR A 64 -2.43 -2.44 7.31
N SER A 65 -2.72 -3.16 6.22
CA SER A 65 -4.09 -3.33 5.72
C SER A 65 -4.89 -4.40 6.47
N ASN A 66 -4.24 -5.14 7.37
CA ASN A 66 -4.87 -6.17 8.19
C ASN A 66 -5.57 -5.53 9.39
N VAL A 67 -6.87 -5.29 9.25
CA VAL A 67 -7.70 -4.64 10.28
C VAL A 67 -7.67 -5.41 11.62
N GLU A 68 -7.69 -6.75 11.57
CA GLU A 68 -7.65 -7.56 12.79
C GLU A 68 -6.28 -7.49 13.48
N ALA A 69 -5.18 -7.47 12.72
CA ALA A 69 -3.86 -7.25 13.30
C ALA A 69 -3.76 -5.85 13.93
N GLY A 70 -4.34 -4.84 13.29
CA GLY A 70 -4.46 -3.51 13.87
C GLY A 70 -5.19 -3.52 15.21
N ARG A 71 -6.33 -4.20 15.28
CA ARG A 71 -7.13 -4.33 16.49
C ARG A 71 -6.40 -5.07 17.63
N VAL A 72 -5.73 -6.18 17.30
CA VAL A 72 -5.09 -7.05 18.30
C VAL A 72 -3.76 -6.50 18.78
N TYR A 73 -2.96 -5.94 17.89
CA TYR A 73 -1.58 -5.51 18.19
C TYR A 73 -1.41 -3.98 18.29
N GLY A 74 -2.47 -3.20 18.10
CA GLY A 74 -2.39 -1.74 18.11
C GLY A 74 -1.61 -1.15 16.92
N ILE A 75 -1.53 -1.87 15.80
CA ILE A 75 -0.85 -1.40 14.59
C ILE A 75 -1.77 -0.42 13.86
N PRO A 76 -1.28 0.75 13.42
CA PRO A 76 -2.06 1.65 12.59
C PRO A 76 -2.61 0.96 11.34
N VAL A 77 -3.90 1.17 11.05
CA VAL A 77 -4.55 0.56 9.88
C VAL A 77 -4.61 1.56 8.75
N THR A 78 -4.25 1.12 7.55
CA THR A 78 -4.34 1.89 6.32
C THR A 78 -4.93 1.05 5.19
N GLY A 79 -5.47 1.70 4.18
CA GLY A 79 -6.05 1.03 3.03
C GLY A 79 -6.25 1.98 1.85
N THR A 80 -6.65 1.40 0.74
CA THR A 80 -6.95 2.09 -0.51
C THR A 80 -8.02 1.30 -1.25
N MET A 81 -8.38 1.72 -2.46
CA MET A 81 -9.31 1.00 -3.32
C MET A 81 -8.64 -0.16 -4.07
N ALA A 82 -9.44 -1.09 -4.60
CA ALA A 82 -9.01 -2.15 -5.50
C ALA A 82 -9.32 -1.83 -6.97
N HIS A 83 -8.65 -2.50 -7.92
CA HIS A 83 -8.97 -2.40 -9.35
C HIS A 83 -10.44 -2.70 -9.63
N SER A 84 -11.00 -3.77 -9.01
CA SER A 84 -12.40 -4.15 -9.14
C SER A 84 -13.38 -3.06 -8.70
N TYR A 85 -12.99 -2.18 -7.78
CA TYR A 85 -13.81 -1.03 -7.41
C TYR A 85 -13.89 -0.02 -8.57
N ILE A 86 -12.78 0.25 -9.24
CA ILE A 86 -12.73 1.15 -10.40
C ILE A 86 -13.52 0.56 -11.56
N GLU A 87 -13.33 -0.72 -11.86
CA GLU A 87 -14.01 -1.46 -12.92
C GLU A 87 -15.53 -1.55 -12.72
N ALA A 88 -16.02 -1.42 -11.48
CA ALA A 88 -17.45 -1.40 -11.17
C ALA A 88 -18.12 -0.05 -11.43
N HIS A 89 -17.37 0.98 -11.82
CA HIS A 89 -17.88 2.31 -12.16
C HIS A 89 -17.87 2.53 -13.69
N GLU A 90 -18.59 3.52 -14.14
CA GLU A 90 -18.65 3.89 -15.59
C GLU A 90 -17.27 4.27 -16.13
N ASP A 91 -16.49 5.01 -15.35
CA ASP A 91 -15.11 5.37 -15.66
C ASP A 91 -14.28 5.61 -14.36
N GLU A 92 -12.96 5.72 -14.50
CA GLU A 92 -12.05 5.99 -13.37
C GLU A 92 -12.40 7.28 -12.62
N GLY A 93 -12.84 8.31 -13.34
CA GLY A 93 -13.20 9.59 -12.72
C GLY A 93 -14.42 9.47 -11.82
N ALA A 94 -15.44 8.69 -12.24
CA ALA A 94 -16.60 8.39 -11.41
C ALA A 94 -16.20 7.64 -10.13
N ALA A 95 -15.31 6.65 -10.25
CA ALA A 95 -14.79 5.90 -9.11
C ALA A 95 -14.02 6.82 -8.14
N PHE A 96 -13.17 7.69 -8.66
CA PHE A 96 -12.38 8.62 -7.83
C PHE A 96 -13.27 9.62 -7.09
N ARG A 97 -14.30 10.20 -7.76
CA ARG A 97 -15.28 11.09 -7.11
C ARG A 97 -16.05 10.39 -6.00
N ALA A 98 -16.57 9.19 -6.29
CA ALA A 98 -17.33 8.41 -5.33
C ALA A 98 -16.49 8.09 -4.08
N PHE A 99 -15.25 7.68 -4.28
CA PHE A 99 -14.35 7.33 -3.17
C PHE A 99 -13.91 8.56 -2.36
N ALA A 100 -13.58 9.68 -3.03
CA ALA A 100 -13.22 10.93 -2.36
C ALA A 100 -14.40 11.56 -1.61
N GLY A 101 -15.62 11.29 -2.01
CA GLY A 101 -16.83 11.69 -1.27
C GLY A 101 -17.02 10.94 0.05
N LEU A 102 -16.44 9.74 0.19
CA LEU A 102 -16.53 8.92 1.40
C LEU A 102 -15.37 9.14 2.37
N TYR A 103 -14.18 9.43 1.85
CA TYR A 103 -12.95 9.50 2.64
C TYR A 103 -12.21 10.82 2.39
N PRO A 104 -11.84 11.56 3.42
CA PRO A 104 -11.10 12.81 3.25
C PRO A 104 -9.64 12.52 2.83
N GLY A 105 -9.23 13.06 1.68
CA GLY A 105 -7.87 12.91 1.17
C GLY A 105 -7.43 11.46 0.92
N PRO A 106 -8.23 10.66 0.18
CA PRO A 106 -7.96 9.24 0.03
C PRO A 106 -6.75 8.97 -0.86
N THR A 107 -6.20 7.76 -0.75
CA THR A 107 -5.28 7.20 -1.75
C THR A 107 -6.08 6.54 -2.87
N VAL A 108 -5.93 7.02 -4.09
CA VAL A 108 -6.60 6.46 -5.28
C VAL A 108 -5.63 5.63 -6.11
N LEU A 109 -6.14 4.55 -6.70
CA LEU A 109 -5.40 3.61 -7.55
C LEU A 109 -5.47 4.09 -9.00
N VAL A 110 -4.33 4.36 -9.63
CA VAL A 110 -4.30 5.05 -10.94
C VAL A 110 -3.84 4.17 -12.11
N ASP A 111 -3.59 2.90 -11.87
CA ASP A 111 -3.03 1.97 -12.86
C ASP A 111 -3.97 0.83 -13.28
N THR A 112 -5.28 1.03 -13.12
CA THR A 112 -6.28 0.03 -13.57
C THR A 112 -6.23 -0.17 -15.09
N TYR A 113 -6.05 0.90 -15.86
CA TYR A 113 -5.99 0.85 -17.34
C TYR A 113 -4.65 1.38 -17.87
N ASP A 114 -4.32 2.64 -17.62
CA ASP A 114 -3.07 3.27 -17.99
C ASP A 114 -2.64 4.24 -16.91
N THR A 115 -1.50 3.99 -16.30
CA THR A 115 -1.02 4.69 -15.12
C THR A 115 -0.89 6.20 -15.33
N LEU A 116 -0.24 6.64 -16.41
CA LEU A 116 -0.03 8.07 -16.63
C LEU A 116 -1.31 8.80 -17.04
N ARG A 117 -2.22 8.11 -17.73
CA ARG A 117 -3.56 8.64 -18.02
C ARG A 117 -4.39 8.73 -16.74
N GLY A 118 -4.34 7.74 -15.86
CA GLY A 118 -4.99 7.79 -14.55
C GLY A 118 -4.49 8.95 -13.69
N VAL A 119 -3.18 9.20 -13.69
CA VAL A 119 -2.59 10.37 -13.00
C VAL A 119 -3.13 11.68 -13.59
N ARG A 120 -3.17 11.83 -14.92
CA ARG A 120 -3.75 13.03 -15.56
C ARG A 120 -5.22 13.20 -15.19
N ARG A 121 -5.99 12.11 -15.16
CA ARG A 121 -7.41 12.14 -14.73
C ARG A 121 -7.55 12.67 -13.30
N VAL A 122 -6.69 12.25 -12.40
CA VAL A 122 -6.69 12.78 -11.01
C VAL A 122 -6.32 14.25 -10.98
N ILE A 123 -5.33 14.70 -11.76
CA ILE A 123 -4.94 16.10 -11.88
C ILE A 123 -6.13 16.95 -12.35
N ASP A 124 -6.81 16.51 -13.41
CA ASP A 124 -7.99 17.19 -13.94
C ASP A 124 -9.07 17.36 -12.85
N LEU A 125 -9.40 16.30 -12.12
CA LEU A 125 -10.41 16.33 -11.06
C LEU A 125 -10.03 17.25 -9.90
N VAL A 126 -8.76 17.27 -9.52
CA VAL A 126 -8.26 18.17 -8.47
C VAL A 126 -8.34 19.63 -8.92
N GLN A 127 -7.98 19.93 -10.17
CA GLN A 127 -7.97 21.31 -10.71
C GLN A 127 -9.36 21.83 -11.06
N THR A 128 -10.23 20.99 -11.64
CA THR A 128 -11.55 21.43 -12.13
C THR A 128 -12.64 21.31 -11.07
N GLU A 129 -12.57 20.32 -10.18
CA GLU A 129 -13.60 20.00 -9.21
C GLU A 129 -13.15 20.22 -7.75
N SER A 130 -11.90 20.66 -7.55
CA SER A 130 -11.29 20.83 -6.21
C SER A 130 -11.32 19.54 -5.37
N LEU A 131 -11.26 18.38 -6.02
CA LEU A 131 -11.35 17.08 -5.37
C LEU A 131 -10.14 16.87 -4.45
N GLN A 132 -10.39 16.51 -3.19
CA GLN A 132 -9.31 16.26 -2.23
C GLN A 132 -8.78 14.84 -2.36
N ILE A 133 -7.57 14.67 -2.91
CA ILE A 133 -6.90 13.37 -3.07
C ILE A 133 -5.52 13.45 -2.43
N GLY A 134 -5.28 12.59 -1.43
CA GLY A 134 -4.04 12.55 -0.65
C GLY A 134 -2.89 11.91 -1.42
N ALA A 135 -3.09 10.72 -1.97
CA ALA A 135 -2.03 10.00 -2.67
C ALA A 135 -2.55 9.27 -3.93
N ARG A 136 -1.62 8.90 -4.83
CA ARG A 136 -1.84 8.09 -6.03
C ARG A 136 -1.05 6.81 -5.87
N ARG A 137 -1.71 5.66 -5.97
CA ARG A 137 -1.10 4.34 -5.85
C ARG A 137 -0.82 3.75 -7.22
N LEU A 138 0.42 3.26 -7.36
CA LEU A 138 0.91 2.50 -8.50
C LEU A 138 1.20 1.07 -8.02
N ASP A 139 0.59 0.08 -8.66
CA ASP A 139 0.62 -1.34 -8.24
C ASP A 139 1.29 -2.25 -9.28
N SER A 140 1.50 -1.76 -10.51
CA SER A 140 1.94 -2.58 -11.64
C SER A 140 2.93 -1.88 -12.58
N GLY A 141 3.62 -2.66 -13.41
CA GLY A 141 4.56 -2.17 -14.42
C GLY A 141 5.95 -1.81 -13.87
N ASP A 142 6.71 -1.04 -14.65
CA ASP A 142 7.98 -0.46 -14.17
C ASP A 142 7.69 0.70 -13.21
N LEU A 143 7.55 0.36 -11.93
CA LEU A 143 7.21 1.32 -10.88
C LEU A 143 8.20 2.49 -10.80
N SER A 144 9.50 2.27 -11.10
CA SER A 144 10.50 3.34 -11.08
C SER A 144 10.27 4.35 -12.21
N ALA A 145 10.08 3.87 -13.43
CA ALA A 145 9.80 4.73 -14.58
C ALA A 145 8.44 5.44 -14.43
N LEU A 146 7.40 4.69 -14.03
CA LEU A 146 6.05 5.22 -13.84
C LEU A 146 5.98 6.26 -12.72
N ALA A 147 6.66 6.03 -11.59
CA ALA A 147 6.70 7.00 -10.49
C ALA A 147 7.39 8.30 -10.91
N LYS A 148 8.48 8.24 -11.69
CA LYS A 148 9.15 9.43 -12.25
C LYS A 148 8.24 10.18 -13.21
N GLY A 149 7.56 9.47 -14.11
CA GLY A 149 6.60 10.06 -15.04
C GLY A 149 5.41 10.70 -14.33
N ALA A 150 4.83 10.00 -13.34
CA ALA A 150 3.75 10.52 -12.52
C ALA A 150 4.18 11.76 -11.72
N ARG A 151 5.40 11.75 -11.15
CA ARG A 151 5.94 12.90 -10.42
C ARG A 151 6.07 14.12 -11.34
N GLY A 152 6.62 13.94 -12.55
CA GLY A 152 6.72 15.03 -13.52
C GLY A 152 5.37 15.65 -13.87
N LEU A 153 4.34 14.82 -14.15
CA LEU A 153 2.99 15.30 -14.42
C LEU A 153 2.38 16.09 -13.25
N LEU A 154 2.61 15.66 -12.03
CA LEU A 154 2.11 16.33 -10.83
C LEU A 154 2.83 17.66 -10.59
N ASP A 155 4.15 17.69 -10.81
CA ASP A 155 4.96 18.92 -10.66
C ASP A 155 4.59 19.96 -11.72
N ASP A 156 4.43 19.55 -12.99
CA ASP A 156 3.97 20.41 -14.09
C ASP A 156 2.58 21.00 -13.82
N ALA A 157 1.73 20.26 -13.11
CA ALA A 157 0.39 20.70 -12.69
C ALA A 157 0.39 21.57 -11.42
N GLY A 158 1.56 21.84 -10.82
CA GLY A 158 1.69 22.60 -9.57
C GLY A 158 1.35 21.80 -8.30
N LEU A 159 1.15 20.48 -8.40
CA LEU A 159 0.80 19.60 -7.29
C LEU A 159 2.05 18.98 -6.63
N VAL A 160 3.04 19.82 -6.31
CA VAL A 160 4.37 19.41 -5.80
C VAL A 160 4.28 18.58 -4.52
N GLY A 161 3.33 18.89 -3.63
CA GLY A 161 3.10 18.17 -2.38
C GLY A 161 2.31 16.87 -2.50
N ALA A 162 1.86 16.50 -3.70
CA ALA A 162 1.04 15.32 -3.91
C ALA A 162 1.85 14.02 -3.71
N ALA A 163 1.34 13.12 -2.85
CA ALA A 163 2.01 11.87 -2.55
C ALA A 163 1.83 10.81 -3.64
N LEU A 164 2.87 9.99 -3.83
CA LEU A 164 2.85 8.77 -4.64
C LEU A 164 3.12 7.58 -3.72
N LEU A 165 2.34 6.51 -3.88
CA LEU A 165 2.52 5.23 -3.23
C LEU A 165 2.86 4.20 -4.30
N ALA A 166 4.02 3.54 -4.20
CA ALA A 166 4.38 2.44 -5.07
C ALA A 166 4.26 1.13 -4.30
N GLU A 167 3.56 0.15 -4.83
CA GLU A 167 3.43 -1.18 -4.23
C GLU A 167 4.39 -2.15 -4.91
N ALA A 168 5.24 -2.80 -4.12
CA ALA A 168 6.11 -3.86 -4.58
C ALA A 168 5.80 -5.15 -3.83
N SER A 169 5.86 -6.29 -4.53
CA SER A 169 5.83 -7.61 -3.87
C SER A 169 7.18 -7.90 -3.23
N LEU A 170 7.17 -8.31 -1.97
CA LEU A 170 8.34 -8.76 -1.22
C LEU A 170 8.74 -10.21 -1.57
#